data_2e18584c5f2701c52c7bf29e2c18738c
#
_entry.id   2e18584c5f2701c52c7bf29e2c18738c
#
_cell.length_a   1.000
_cell.length_b   1.000
_cell.length_c   1.000
_cell.angle_alpha   90.00
_cell.angle_beta   90.00
_cell.angle_gamma   90.00
#
_symmetry.space_group_name_H-M   'P 1'
#
loop_
_entity.id
_entity.type
_entity.pdbx_description
1 polymer ?
#
loop_
_entity_poly.entity_id
_entity_poly.type
_entity_poly.pdbx_seq_one_letter_code
_entity_poly.pdbx_strand_id
1 'polypeptide(L)'
;EDYETAHVTIARSFFELATAAVPHLEKSNCGRIVGISAFGPHVWRTKVTPFAATAAAKASMEITAKALALQLAPSGITVNLIAPGFVRKDQKAHVAISPEILNKLVAEVPMGRVAEPEEIASAVAFCASSEASYITGQVIHVNGGLV
;
A
#
# COMPACT_ATOMS: atom_id res chain seq x y z
N GLU A 1 15.47 -8.78 -9.50
CA GLU A 1 14.88 -8.46 -8.18
C GLU A 1 15.09 -9.66 -7.25
N ASP A 2 15.72 -9.43 -6.09
CA ASP A 2 15.97 -10.48 -5.11
C ASP A 2 14.70 -10.73 -4.28
N TYR A 3 14.20 -11.96 -4.34
CA TYR A 3 12.97 -12.39 -3.67
C TYR A 3 13.08 -12.26 -2.15
N GLU A 4 14.18 -12.70 -1.57
CA GLU A 4 14.40 -12.64 -0.12
C GLU A 4 14.51 -11.21 0.38
N THR A 5 15.27 -10.37 -0.31
CA THR A 5 15.37 -8.94 0.00
C THR A 5 14.01 -8.26 -0.05
N ALA A 6 13.17 -8.55 -1.04
CA ALA A 6 11.81 -7.99 -1.11
C ALA A 6 10.97 -8.41 0.10
N HIS A 7 11.02 -9.68 0.52
CA HIS A 7 10.28 -10.17 1.68
C HIS A 7 10.77 -9.58 3.00
N VAL A 8 12.07 -9.46 3.18
CA VAL A 8 12.66 -8.85 4.38
C VAL A 8 12.29 -7.36 4.48
N THR A 9 12.45 -6.62 3.39
CA THR A 9 12.25 -5.15 3.40
C THR A 9 10.79 -4.74 3.39
N ILE A 10 9.87 -5.59 2.94
CA ILE A 10 8.44 -5.27 2.82
C ILE A 10 7.61 -6.01 3.88
N ALA A 11 7.53 -7.34 3.76
CA ALA A 11 6.62 -8.12 4.58
C ALA A 11 7.09 -8.22 6.04
N ARG A 12 8.35 -8.61 6.24
CA ARG A 12 8.93 -8.77 7.57
C ARG A 12 9.05 -7.44 8.30
N SER A 13 9.54 -6.39 7.64
CA SER A 13 9.66 -5.07 8.26
C SER A 13 8.31 -4.50 8.68
N PHE A 14 7.25 -4.69 7.87
CA PHE A 14 5.90 -4.30 8.25
C PHE A 14 5.44 -5.02 9.52
N PHE A 15 5.61 -6.35 9.57
CA PHE A 15 5.22 -7.15 10.73
C PHE A 15 5.96 -6.72 11.99
N GLU A 16 7.28 -6.58 11.92
CA GLU A 16 8.12 -6.20 13.06
C GLU A 16 7.78 -4.80 13.57
N LEU A 17 7.64 -3.82 12.67
CA LEU A 17 7.29 -2.44 13.04
C LEU A 17 5.89 -2.36 13.62
N ALA A 18 4.91 -3.01 12.98
CA ALA A 18 3.54 -3.05 13.48
C ALA A 18 3.48 -3.66 14.89
N THR A 19 4.13 -4.81 15.09
CA THR A 19 4.18 -5.50 16.39
C THR A 19 4.86 -4.65 17.46
N ALA A 20 5.98 -4.01 17.16
CA ALA A 20 6.69 -3.13 18.08
C ALA A 20 5.87 -1.88 18.46
N ALA A 21 4.99 -1.42 17.59
CA ALA A 21 4.12 -0.27 17.85
C ALA A 21 2.94 -0.59 18.79
N VAL A 22 2.49 -1.85 18.89
CA VAL A 22 1.28 -2.24 19.64
C VAL A 22 1.26 -1.69 21.06
N PRO A 23 2.30 -1.84 21.92
CA PRO A 23 2.24 -1.36 23.30
C PRO A 23 2.09 0.17 23.42
N HIS A 24 2.43 0.91 22.37
CA HIS A 24 2.24 2.36 22.28
C HIS A 24 0.85 2.72 21.77
N LEU A 25 0.34 1.96 20.79
CA LEU A 25 -0.99 2.16 20.20
C LEU A 25 -2.10 1.82 21.19
N GLU A 26 -1.92 0.82 22.05
CA GLU A 26 -2.86 0.46 23.11
C GLU A 26 -3.04 1.58 24.17
N LYS A 27 -2.06 2.46 24.30
CA LYS A 27 -2.12 3.64 25.19
C LYS A 27 -2.74 4.85 24.51
N SER A 28 -2.98 4.77 23.20
CA SER A 28 -3.57 5.85 22.42
C SER A 28 -5.08 5.69 22.35
N ASN A 29 -5.81 6.78 22.37
CA ASN A 29 -7.25 6.80 22.09
C ASN A 29 -7.56 6.74 20.58
N CYS A 30 -6.54 6.70 19.73
CA CYS A 30 -6.66 6.65 18.28
C CYS A 30 -5.51 5.79 17.68
N GLY A 31 -5.48 4.49 18.04
CA GLY A 31 -4.49 3.55 17.52
C GLY A 31 -4.73 3.23 16.04
N ARG A 32 -3.76 3.53 15.15
CA ARG A 32 -3.87 3.32 13.71
C ARG A 32 -2.56 2.77 13.16
N ILE A 33 -2.67 1.74 12.33
CA ILE A 33 -1.57 1.21 11.50
C ILE A 33 -2.01 1.35 10.05
N VAL A 34 -1.28 2.15 9.28
CA VAL A 34 -1.54 2.33 7.84
C VAL A 34 -0.27 1.96 7.08
N GLY A 35 -0.35 0.94 6.24
CA GLY A 35 0.76 0.52 5.39
C GLY A 35 0.51 0.85 3.92
N ILE A 36 1.60 0.93 3.14
CA ILE A 36 1.52 1.14 1.68
C ILE A 36 1.79 -0.19 0.98
N SER A 37 0.74 -0.74 0.36
CA SER A 37 0.84 -1.87 -0.55
C SER A 37 1.14 -1.40 -1.97
N ALA A 38 0.63 -2.10 -2.96
CA ALA A 38 0.74 -1.76 -4.37
C ALA A 38 -0.39 -2.44 -5.16
N PHE A 39 -0.58 -2.04 -6.42
CA PHE A 39 -1.52 -2.74 -7.32
C PHE A 39 -1.01 -4.13 -7.76
N GLY A 40 0.31 -4.38 -7.68
CA GLY A 40 0.94 -5.60 -8.21
C GLY A 40 0.35 -6.94 -7.72
N PRO A 41 -0.08 -7.10 -6.46
CA PRO A 41 -0.79 -8.30 -6.01
C PRO A 41 -2.15 -8.54 -6.68
N HIS A 42 -2.77 -7.52 -7.24
CA HIS A 42 -4.17 -7.53 -7.66
C HIS A 42 -4.36 -7.41 -9.17
N VAL A 43 -3.41 -6.78 -9.88
CA VAL A 43 -3.55 -6.43 -11.30
C VAL A 43 -2.49 -7.14 -12.13
N TRP A 44 -2.94 -8.04 -13.01
CA TRP A 44 -2.09 -8.81 -13.90
C TRP A 44 -2.47 -8.49 -15.35
N ARG A 45 -1.60 -7.74 -16.03
CA ARG A 45 -1.82 -7.32 -17.42
C ARG A 45 -0.60 -7.57 -18.26
N THR A 46 -0.82 -8.02 -19.49
CA THR A 46 0.27 -8.37 -20.43
C THR A 46 1.15 -7.19 -20.84
N LYS A 47 0.63 -5.96 -20.72
CA LYS A 47 1.37 -4.73 -21.07
C LYS A 47 2.03 -4.06 -19.87
N VAL A 48 1.83 -4.56 -18.67
CA VAL A 48 2.45 -4.05 -17.45
C VAL A 48 3.49 -5.06 -17.00
N THR A 49 4.74 -4.62 -16.84
CA THR A 49 5.82 -5.49 -16.38
C THR A 49 5.53 -5.96 -14.96
N PRO A 50 5.38 -7.28 -14.71
CA PRO A 50 5.17 -7.79 -13.38
C PRO A 50 6.48 -7.77 -12.58
N PHE A 51 6.40 -7.36 -11.32
CA PHE A 51 7.49 -7.43 -10.36
C PHE A 51 7.16 -8.52 -9.34
N ALA A 52 7.42 -9.77 -9.71
CA ALA A 52 6.93 -10.95 -9.00
C ALA A 52 7.37 -11.00 -7.52
N ALA A 53 8.62 -10.68 -7.21
CA ALA A 53 9.13 -10.68 -5.84
C ALA A 53 8.45 -9.59 -5.00
N THR A 54 8.36 -8.36 -5.53
CA THR A 54 7.66 -7.26 -4.85
C THR A 54 6.17 -7.56 -4.69
N ALA A 55 5.50 -8.08 -5.71
CA ALA A 55 4.08 -8.43 -5.65
C ALA A 55 3.81 -9.51 -4.58
N ALA A 56 4.64 -10.56 -4.52
CA ALA A 56 4.54 -11.61 -3.51
C ALA A 56 4.77 -11.05 -2.10
N ALA A 57 5.78 -10.22 -1.89
CA ALA A 57 6.05 -9.60 -0.60
C ALA A 57 4.92 -8.65 -0.16
N LYS A 58 4.34 -7.88 -1.10
CA LYS A 58 3.16 -7.03 -0.82
C LYS A 58 1.92 -7.86 -0.50
N ALA A 59 1.67 -8.96 -1.22
CA ALA A 59 0.58 -9.88 -0.89
C ALA A 59 0.74 -10.48 0.52
N SER A 60 1.96 -10.88 0.89
CA SER A 60 2.28 -11.36 2.23
C SER A 60 2.01 -10.28 3.30
N MET A 61 2.42 -9.04 3.05
CA MET A 61 2.12 -7.90 3.92
C MET A 61 0.61 -7.68 4.08
N GLU A 62 -0.19 -7.83 3.02
CA GLU A 62 -1.64 -7.67 3.06
C GLU A 62 -2.34 -8.72 3.92
N ILE A 63 -1.93 -9.98 3.79
CA ILE A 63 -2.46 -11.05 4.64
C ILE A 63 -2.05 -10.84 6.10
N THR A 64 -0.82 -10.42 6.35
CA THR A 64 -0.34 -10.05 7.69
C THR A 64 -1.16 -8.92 8.29
N ALA A 65 -1.44 -7.87 7.53
CA ALA A 65 -2.26 -6.75 7.98
C ALA A 65 -3.69 -7.17 8.34
N LYS A 66 -4.31 -8.08 7.57
CA LYS A 66 -5.63 -8.65 7.89
C LYS A 66 -5.63 -9.43 9.19
N ALA A 67 -4.60 -10.25 9.42
CA ALA A 67 -4.44 -11.01 10.66
C ALA A 67 -4.26 -10.06 11.87
N LEU A 68 -3.40 -9.06 11.74
CA LEU A 68 -3.19 -8.05 12.79
C LEU A 68 -4.46 -7.23 13.05
N ALA A 69 -5.22 -6.88 12.02
CA ALA A 69 -6.49 -6.17 12.17
C ALA A 69 -7.47 -6.95 13.07
N LEU A 70 -7.59 -8.27 12.83
CA LEU A 70 -8.45 -9.13 13.66
C LEU A 70 -7.96 -9.21 15.12
N GLN A 71 -6.64 -9.35 15.30
CA GLN A 71 -6.05 -9.48 16.64
C GLN A 71 -6.14 -8.18 17.45
N LEU A 72 -6.00 -7.02 16.79
CA LEU A 72 -5.90 -5.72 17.45
C LEU A 72 -7.24 -4.98 17.54
N ALA A 73 -8.27 -5.44 16.84
CA ALA A 73 -9.61 -4.84 16.87
C ALA A 73 -10.20 -4.73 18.30
N PRO A 74 -10.07 -5.73 19.20
CA PRO A 74 -10.55 -5.60 20.58
C PRO A 74 -9.90 -4.45 21.38
N SER A 75 -8.68 -4.06 21.03
CA SER A 75 -7.96 -2.90 21.59
C SER A 75 -8.32 -1.56 20.92
N GLY A 76 -9.26 -1.55 19.96
CA GLY A 76 -9.64 -0.35 19.21
C GLY A 76 -8.60 0.13 18.18
N ILE A 77 -7.60 -0.68 17.90
CA ILE A 77 -6.55 -0.37 16.91
C ILE A 77 -7.02 -0.86 15.53
N THR A 78 -6.98 0.03 14.53
CA THR A 78 -7.27 -0.36 13.16
C THR A 78 -5.98 -0.57 12.36
N VAL A 79 -6.01 -1.54 11.44
CA VAL A 79 -4.89 -1.87 10.54
C VAL A 79 -5.41 -1.88 9.12
N ASN A 80 -4.97 -0.95 8.28
CA ASN A 80 -5.38 -0.85 6.89
C ASN A 80 -4.19 -0.64 5.97
N LEU A 81 -4.35 -1.01 4.72
CA LEU A 81 -3.35 -0.79 3.69
C LEU A 81 -3.93 0.06 2.56
N ILE A 82 -3.09 0.90 2.00
CA ILE A 82 -3.39 1.63 0.77
C ILE A 82 -2.64 0.93 -0.37
N ALA A 83 -3.32 0.60 -1.44
CA ALA A 83 -2.75 0.02 -2.65
C ALA A 83 -2.77 1.05 -3.80
N PRO A 84 -1.69 1.82 -3.99
CA PRO A 84 -1.58 2.78 -5.07
C PRO A 84 -1.53 2.10 -6.43
N GLY A 85 -2.05 2.79 -7.45
CA GLY A 85 -1.75 2.53 -8.85
C GLY A 85 -0.43 3.15 -9.28
N PHE A 86 -0.39 3.69 -10.51
CA PHE A 86 0.75 4.46 -10.98
C PHE A 86 0.71 5.87 -10.38
N VAL A 87 1.77 6.24 -9.69
CA VAL A 87 1.94 7.54 -9.03
C VAL A 87 3.09 8.29 -9.67
N ARG A 88 2.94 9.61 -9.84
CA ARG A 88 4.01 10.47 -10.33
C ARG A 88 5.22 10.38 -9.41
N LYS A 89 6.38 10.10 -10.00
CA LYS A 89 7.66 10.12 -9.29
C LYS A 89 8.32 11.49 -9.42
N ASP A 90 9.05 11.89 -8.40
CA ASP A 90 9.91 13.06 -8.50
C ASP A 90 10.91 12.87 -9.66
N GLN A 91 11.02 13.88 -10.53
CA GLN A 91 11.93 13.84 -11.69
C GLN A 91 13.41 13.76 -11.28
N LYS A 92 13.73 14.07 -10.02
CA LYS A 92 15.08 13.92 -9.44
C LYS A 92 15.37 12.50 -8.94
N ALA A 93 14.38 11.61 -8.89
CA ALA A 93 14.60 10.22 -8.53
C ALA A 93 15.39 9.51 -9.63
N HIS A 94 16.36 8.67 -9.26
CA HIS A 94 17.29 7.95 -10.14
C HIS A 94 16.63 7.03 -11.20
N VAL A 95 15.30 7.00 -11.27
CA VAL A 95 14.51 6.24 -12.25
C VAL A 95 13.49 7.18 -12.88
N ALA A 96 13.96 8.06 -13.76
CA ALA A 96 13.06 8.80 -14.65
C ALA A 96 12.40 7.82 -15.65
N ILE A 97 11.07 7.74 -15.60
CA ILE A 97 10.30 6.96 -16.57
C ILE A 97 10.26 7.77 -17.86
N SER A 98 10.65 7.16 -19.00
CA SER A 98 10.58 7.85 -20.30
C SER A 98 9.12 8.23 -20.62
N PRO A 99 8.90 9.34 -21.38
CA PRO A 99 7.55 9.75 -21.77
C PRO A 99 6.76 8.65 -22.49
N GLU A 100 7.44 7.83 -23.28
CA GLU A 100 6.80 6.73 -24.01
C GLU A 100 6.32 5.62 -23.07
N ILE A 101 7.11 5.27 -22.06
CA ILE A 101 6.70 4.30 -21.05
C ILE A 101 5.56 4.88 -20.21
N LEU A 102 5.64 6.16 -19.83
CA LEU A 102 4.59 6.83 -19.09
C LEU A 102 3.25 6.82 -19.85
N ASN A 103 3.28 7.15 -21.15
CA ASN A 103 2.08 7.11 -21.99
C ASN A 103 1.46 5.71 -22.09
N LYS A 104 2.29 4.65 -22.16
CA LYS A 104 1.82 3.26 -22.14
C LYS A 104 1.16 2.90 -20.82
N LEU A 105 1.73 3.35 -19.68
CA LEU A 105 1.15 3.12 -18.36
C LEU A 105 -0.17 3.88 -18.17
N VAL A 106 -0.23 5.13 -18.60
CA VAL A 106 -1.44 5.97 -18.56
C VAL A 106 -2.58 5.33 -19.35
N ALA A 107 -2.29 4.72 -20.51
CA ALA A 107 -3.30 4.05 -21.33
C ALA A 107 -3.95 2.83 -20.66
N GLU A 108 -3.30 2.25 -19.64
CA GLU A 108 -3.87 1.13 -18.85
C GLU A 108 -4.75 1.62 -17.67
N VAL A 109 -4.70 2.93 -17.33
CA VAL A 109 -5.47 3.50 -16.22
C VAL A 109 -6.78 4.07 -16.73
N PRO A 110 -7.96 3.60 -16.28
CA PRO A 110 -9.25 4.10 -16.73
C PRO A 110 -9.45 5.61 -16.56
N MET A 111 -8.89 6.22 -15.51
CA MET A 111 -8.93 7.67 -15.32
C MET A 111 -8.01 8.45 -16.29
N GLY A 112 -7.25 7.78 -17.16
CA GLY A 112 -6.42 8.40 -18.21
C GLY A 112 -5.24 9.22 -17.69
N ARG A 113 -4.80 9.02 -16.45
CA ARG A 113 -3.65 9.69 -15.85
C ARG A 113 -3.01 8.87 -14.73
N VAL A 114 -1.80 9.20 -14.36
CA VAL A 114 -1.19 8.76 -13.09
C VAL A 114 -1.73 9.59 -11.93
N ALA A 115 -1.67 9.05 -10.72
CA ALA A 115 -2.00 9.78 -9.50
C ALA A 115 -0.88 10.76 -9.12
N GLU A 116 -1.25 11.84 -8.42
CA GLU A 116 -0.32 12.67 -7.68
C GLU A 116 -0.06 12.05 -6.29
N PRO A 117 1.12 12.23 -5.69
CA PRO A 117 1.43 11.72 -4.36
C PRO A 117 0.41 12.15 -3.28
N GLU A 118 -0.13 13.36 -3.39
CA GLU A 118 -1.11 13.93 -2.49
C GLU A 118 -2.45 13.16 -2.50
N GLU A 119 -2.80 12.53 -3.63
CA GLU A 119 -4.01 11.70 -3.73
C GLU A 119 -3.86 10.41 -2.90
N ILE A 120 -2.65 9.84 -2.87
CA ILE A 120 -2.33 8.70 -2.01
C ILE A 120 -2.28 9.13 -0.54
N ALA A 121 -1.61 10.25 -0.26
CA ALA A 121 -1.48 10.81 1.08
C ALA A 121 -2.84 11.12 1.71
N SER A 122 -3.82 11.60 0.93
CA SER A 122 -5.18 11.85 1.39
C SER A 122 -5.88 10.59 1.89
N ALA A 123 -5.71 9.46 1.21
CA ALA A 123 -6.24 8.17 1.66
C ALA A 123 -5.55 7.66 2.93
N VAL A 124 -4.24 7.86 3.04
CA VAL A 124 -3.48 7.56 4.26
C VAL A 124 -3.97 8.41 5.43
N ALA A 125 -4.12 9.72 5.24
CA ALA A 125 -4.59 10.65 6.26
C ALA A 125 -6.00 10.28 6.74
N PHE A 126 -6.91 9.93 5.81
CA PHE A 126 -8.24 9.44 6.16
C PHE A 126 -8.17 8.17 7.02
N CYS A 127 -7.41 7.16 6.62
CA CYS A 127 -7.26 5.91 7.39
C CYS A 127 -6.60 6.13 8.75
N ALA A 128 -5.77 7.16 8.90
CA ALA A 128 -5.12 7.52 10.14
C ALA A 128 -6.00 8.38 11.08
N SER A 129 -7.14 8.86 10.59
CA SER A 129 -8.03 9.76 11.33
C SER A 129 -9.06 9.02 12.20
N SER A 130 -9.84 9.77 12.98
CA SER A 130 -10.98 9.28 13.76
C SER A 130 -12.16 8.84 12.89
N GLU A 131 -12.31 9.44 11.70
CA GLU A 131 -13.40 9.17 10.76
C GLU A 131 -13.33 7.74 10.20
N ALA A 132 -12.14 7.13 10.20
CA ALA A 132 -11.93 5.74 9.78
C ALA A 132 -12.00 4.74 10.95
N SER A 133 -12.58 5.09 12.09
CA SER A 133 -12.57 4.28 13.32
C SER A 133 -13.26 2.91 13.19
N TYR A 134 -14.11 2.72 12.19
CA TYR A 134 -14.79 1.44 11.91
C TYR A 134 -14.27 0.73 10.66
N ILE A 135 -13.13 1.19 10.11
CA ILE A 135 -12.48 0.60 8.95
C ILE A 135 -11.20 -0.10 9.42
N THR A 136 -11.17 -1.43 9.32
CA THR A 136 -9.99 -2.24 9.66
C THR A 136 -9.89 -3.48 8.77
N GLY A 137 -8.69 -3.99 8.56
CA GLY A 137 -8.41 -5.17 7.72
C GLY A 137 -8.58 -4.91 6.22
N GLN A 138 -8.65 -3.66 5.77
CA GLN A 138 -8.93 -3.32 4.39
C GLN A 138 -7.64 -3.05 3.60
N VAL A 139 -7.68 -3.41 2.32
CA VAL A 139 -6.76 -2.95 1.29
C VAL A 139 -7.52 -1.98 0.40
N ILE A 140 -7.26 -0.70 0.55
CA ILE A 140 -7.96 0.36 -0.16
C ILE A 140 -7.19 0.70 -1.43
N HIS A 141 -7.81 0.45 -2.58
CA HIS A 141 -7.22 0.73 -3.88
C HIS A 141 -7.36 2.20 -4.24
N VAL A 142 -6.23 2.89 -4.42
CA VAL A 142 -6.13 4.27 -4.89
C VAL A 142 -5.38 4.25 -6.21
N ASN A 143 -6.04 3.78 -7.27
CA ASN A 143 -5.37 3.33 -8.49
C ASN A 143 -6.02 3.82 -9.80
N GLY A 144 -6.97 4.77 -9.74
CA GLY A 144 -7.61 5.33 -10.92
C GLY A 144 -8.44 4.33 -11.72
N GLY A 145 -8.94 3.25 -11.06
CA GLY A 145 -9.72 2.19 -11.70
C GLY A 145 -8.87 1.09 -12.34
N LEU A 146 -7.58 1.04 -12.07
CA LEU A 146 -6.69 -0.05 -12.49
C LEU A 146 -7.04 -1.33 -11.70
N VAL A 147 -7.89 -2.18 -12.27
CA VAL A 147 -8.44 -3.41 -11.68
C VAL A 147 -8.26 -4.61 -12.60
#